data_1fec0d8a387ce2f573b5a514179add75
#
_entry.id   1fec0d8a387ce2f573b5a514179add75
#
_cell.length_a   1.000
_cell.length_b   1.000
_cell.length_c   1.000
_cell.angle_alpha   90.00
_cell.angle_beta   90.00
_cell.angle_gamma   90.00
#
_symmetry.space_group_name_H-M   'P 1'
#
loop_
_entity.id
_entity.type
_entity.pdbx_description
1 polymer ?
#
loop_
_entity_poly.entity_id
_entity_poly.type
_entity_poly.pdbx_seq_one_letter_code
_entity_poly.pdbx_strand_id
1 'polypeptide(L)'
;VAEVCRLNSIDPQFFLLICNVYSDSHYLPTEEEIAHTDMSGLLPYLIASHNYYLCERIPHIEQHLNRIADACKPNHKGILLRFFGEYKNEVQNHFLYEENTVFPYIVSLCDNRKSEGYSINQFEENHSNIEDKLEDLTNILIKYLPGDIMPKERISLLFDLFQLSSDLNTHALIEDKILIPYVESLENKTAAQ
;
A
#
# COMPACT_ATOMS: atom_id res chain seq x y z
N VAL A 1 -8.91 -4.07 23.23
CA VAL A 1 -7.83 -3.45 22.46
C VAL A 1 -6.56 -3.42 23.30
N ALA A 2 -6.47 -2.64 24.39
CA ALA A 2 -5.24 -2.43 25.16
C ALA A 2 -4.53 -3.72 25.62
N GLU A 3 -5.27 -4.76 26.04
CA GLU A 3 -4.67 -6.03 26.45
C GLU A 3 -4.05 -6.80 25.26
N VAL A 4 -4.72 -6.80 24.11
CA VAL A 4 -4.20 -7.42 22.88
C VAL A 4 -2.95 -6.71 22.38
N CYS A 5 -2.95 -5.38 22.39
CA CYS A 5 -1.79 -4.58 22.03
C CYS A 5 -0.59 -4.91 22.94
N ARG A 6 -0.82 -4.95 24.27
CA ARG A 6 0.22 -5.31 25.24
C ARG A 6 0.80 -6.70 25.02
N LEU A 7 -0.04 -7.70 24.73
CA LEU A 7 0.40 -9.07 24.45
C LEU A 7 1.24 -9.21 23.19
N ASN A 8 1.07 -8.29 22.23
CA ASN A 8 1.80 -8.27 20.96
C ASN A 8 2.89 -7.20 20.90
N SER A 9 3.17 -6.54 22.03
CA SER A 9 4.17 -5.44 22.09
C SER A 9 3.88 -4.30 21.10
N ILE A 10 2.59 -3.98 20.91
CA ILE A 10 2.13 -2.88 20.05
C ILE A 10 1.68 -1.74 20.96
N ASP A 11 2.06 -0.52 20.64
CA ASP A 11 1.54 0.65 21.31
C ASP A 11 0.04 0.82 21.02
N PRO A 12 -0.84 0.95 22.05
CA PRO A 12 -2.27 1.09 21.83
C PRO A 12 -2.67 2.38 21.09
N GLN A 13 -1.91 3.47 21.25
CA GLN A 13 -2.17 4.73 20.54
C GLN A 13 -1.84 4.59 19.07
N PHE A 14 -0.69 3.97 18.75
CA PHE A 14 -0.35 3.61 17.36
C PHE A 14 -1.43 2.75 16.72
N PHE A 15 -1.88 1.69 17.40
CA PHE A 15 -2.95 0.84 16.88
C PHE A 15 -4.24 1.62 16.59
N LEU A 16 -4.64 2.52 17.51
CA LEU A 16 -5.83 3.35 17.33
C LEU A 16 -5.66 4.36 16.19
N LEU A 17 -4.46 4.91 16.02
CA LEU A 17 -4.15 5.82 14.91
C LEU A 17 -4.38 5.14 13.55
N ILE A 18 -3.84 3.94 13.37
CA ILE A 18 -4.08 3.11 12.17
C ILE A 18 -5.58 2.82 11.99
N CYS A 19 -6.28 2.38 13.05
CA CYS A 19 -7.71 2.09 13.00
C CYS A 19 -8.55 3.32 12.61
N ASN A 20 -8.18 4.51 13.05
CA ASN A 20 -8.89 5.74 12.71
C ASN A 20 -8.78 6.04 11.21
N VAL A 21 -7.59 5.91 10.61
CA VAL A 21 -7.42 6.06 9.15
C VAL A 21 -8.23 5.02 8.38
N TYR A 22 -8.26 3.75 8.85
CA TYR A 22 -9.10 2.72 8.23
C TYR A 22 -10.59 2.98 8.32
N SER A 23 -11.03 3.61 9.42
CA SER A 23 -12.46 3.84 9.69
C SER A 23 -13.00 5.10 9.03
N ASP A 24 -12.15 6.11 8.84
CA ASP A 24 -12.52 7.41 8.27
C ASP A 24 -11.38 7.93 7.38
N SER A 25 -11.61 7.90 6.07
CA SER A 25 -10.65 8.43 5.09
C SER A 25 -10.44 9.95 5.18
N HIS A 26 -11.25 10.69 5.93
CA HIS A 26 -11.08 12.11 6.20
C HIS A 26 -10.36 12.39 7.52
N TYR A 27 -10.11 11.36 8.35
CA TYR A 27 -9.37 11.52 9.58
C TYR A 27 -7.95 12.01 9.28
N LEU A 28 -7.57 13.08 9.95
CA LEU A 28 -6.23 13.65 9.89
C LEU A 28 -5.66 13.65 11.32
N PRO A 29 -4.61 12.87 11.58
CA PRO A 29 -3.92 12.94 12.87
C PRO A 29 -3.39 14.34 13.14
N THR A 30 -3.50 14.77 14.37
CA THR A 30 -2.88 16.03 14.79
C THR A 30 -1.38 15.85 15.01
N GLU A 31 -0.61 16.93 14.93
CA GLU A 31 0.82 16.91 15.25
C GLU A 31 1.07 16.38 16.69
N GLU A 32 0.17 16.68 17.62
CA GLU A 32 0.24 16.21 19.01
C GLU A 32 0.03 14.70 19.10
N GLU A 33 -0.92 14.13 18.37
CA GLU A 33 -1.14 12.67 18.31
C GLU A 33 0.09 11.97 17.75
N ILE A 34 0.67 12.47 16.65
CA ILE A 34 1.89 11.91 16.05
C ILE A 34 3.08 12.03 17.02
N ALA A 35 3.26 13.19 17.67
CA ALA A 35 4.41 13.44 18.54
C ALA A 35 4.40 12.61 19.82
N HIS A 36 3.22 12.22 20.33
CA HIS A 36 3.06 11.47 21.59
C HIS A 36 2.84 9.96 21.37
N THR A 37 2.74 9.49 20.11
CA THR A 37 2.58 8.08 19.79
C THR A 37 3.94 7.41 19.56
N ASP A 38 4.13 6.20 20.11
CA ASP A 38 5.28 5.37 19.77
C ASP A 38 5.14 4.80 18.35
N MET A 39 5.88 5.39 17.41
CA MET A 39 5.86 5.03 15.98
C MET A 39 6.77 3.84 15.63
N SER A 40 7.36 3.15 16.61
CA SER A 40 8.24 2.00 16.37
C SER A 40 7.55 0.86 15.59
N GLY A 41 6.23 0.76 15.69
CA GLY A 41 5.40 -0.20 14.96
C GLY A 41 5.12 0.16 13.49
N LEU A 42 5.38 1.40 13.05
CA LEU A 42 4.93 1.89 11.74
C LEU A 42 5.63 1.18 10.57
N LEU A 43 6.96 1.17 10.54
CA LEU A 43 7.70 0.49 9.47
C LEU A 43 7.48 -1.03 9.44
N PRO A 44 7.49 -1.75 10.60
CA PRO A 44 7.08 -3.16 10.62
C PRO A 44 5.68 -3.42 10.06
N TYR A 45 4.72 -2.53 10.34
CA TYR A 45 3.36 -2.63 9.81
C TYR A 45 3.33 -2.46 8.29
N LEU A 46 3.99 -1.43 7.73
CA LEU A 46 4.05 -1.19 6.29
C LEU A 46 4.74 -2.36 5.57
N ILE A 47 5.88 -2.86 6.06
CA ILE A 47 6.58 -4.03 5.51
C ILE A 47 5.69 -5.27 5.54
N ALA A 48 4.94 -5.50 6.62
CA ALA A 48 4.01 -6.62 6.71
C ALA A 48 2.87 -6.48 5.68
N SER A 49 2.38 -5.27 5.42
CA SER A 49 1.39 -4.98 4.39
C SER A 49 1.93 -5.27 2.98
N HIS A 50 3.15 -4.84 2.65
CA HIS A 50 3.81 -5.16 1.38
C HIS A 50 3.92 -6.67 1.15
N ASN A 51 4.38 -7.40 2.16
CA ASN A 51 4.47 -8.86 2.09
C ASN A 51 3.09 -9.51 1.87
N TYR A 52 2.04 -9.04 2.55
CA TYR A 52 0.68 -9.51 2.36
C TYR A 52 0.20 -9.28 0.92
N TYR A 53 0.42 -8.08 0.36
CA TYR A 53 0.02 -7.79 -1.01
C TYR A 53 0.80 -8.63 -2.03
N LEU A 54 2.12 -8.69 -1.92
CA LEU A 54 2.98 -9.36 -2.90
C LEU A 54 2.94 -10.88 -2.81
N CYS A 55 2.80 -11.44 -1.61
CA CYS A 55 2.90 -12.90 -1.39
C CYS A 55 1.53 -13.59 -1.30
N GLU A 56 0.44 -12.86 -1.01
CA GLU A 56 -0.88 -13.45 -0.82
C GLU A 56 -1.90 -12.89 -1.81
N ARG A 57 -2.16 -11.56 -1.78
CA ARG A 57 -3.27 -10.96 -2.55
C ARG A 57 -3.03 -10.98 -4.06
N ILE A 58 -1.89 -10.49 -4.52
CA ILE A 58 -1.55 -10.44 -5.94
C ILE A 58 -1.46 -11.84 -6.55
N PRO A 59 -0.80 -12.84 -5.94
CA PRO A 59 -0.80 -14.22 -6.45
C PRO A 59 -2.20 -14.85 -6.49
N HIS A 60 -3.06 -14.58 -5.51
CA HIS A 60 -4.45 -15.05 -5.51
C HIS A 60 -5.21 -14.49 -6.72
N ILE A 61 -5.16 -13.19 -6.94
CA ILE A 61 -5.76 -12.50 -8.09
C ILE A 61 -5.20 -13.06 -9.41
N GLU A 62 -3.89 -13.27 -9.49
CA GLU A 62 -3.21 -13.82 -10.67
C GLU A 62 -3.75 -15.20 -11.05
N GLN A 63 -4.05 -16.07 -10.09
CA GLN A 63 -4.65 -17.38 -10.34
C GLN A 63 -6.05 -17.27 -10.95
N HIS A 64 -6.90 -16.39 -10.41
CA HIS A 64 -8.24 -16.15 -10.96
C HIS A 64 -8.18 -15.55 -12.35
N LEU A 65 -7.28 -14.56 -12.54
CA LEU A 65 -7.07 -13.92 -13.84
C LEU A 65 -6.60 -14.92 -14.91
N ASN A 66 -5.66 -15.80 -14.57
CA ASN A 66 -5.15 -16.84 -15.48
C ASN A 66 -6.26 -17.79 -15.93
N ARG A 67 -7.16 -18.22 -15.03
CA ARG A 67 -8.32 -19.08 -15.40
C ARG A 67 -9.23 -18.37 -16.40
N ILE A 68 -9.53 -17.09 -16.19
CA ILE A 68 -10.34 -16.30 -17.13
C ILE A 68 -9.60 -16.13 -18.45
N ALA A 69 -8.31 -15.80 -18.41
CA ALA A 69 -7.48 -15.62 -19.59
C ALA A 69 -7.40 -16.89 -20.45
N ASP A 70 -7.33 -18.08 -19.83
CA ASP A 70 -7.31 -19.37 -20.53
C ASP A 70 -8.62 -19.68 -21.23
N ALA A 71 -9.74 -19.15 -20.77
CA ALA A 71 -11.04 -19.24 -21.42
C ALA A 71 -11.25 -18.20 -22.53
N CYS A 72 -10.35 -17.23 -22.68
CA CYS A 72 -10.44 -16.17 -23.66
C CYS A 72 -9.82 -16.54 -25.02
N LYS A 73 -10.21 -15.79 -26.07
CA LYS A 73 -9.48 -15.82 -27.35
C LYS A 73 -8.04 -15.30 -27.15
N PRO A 74 -7.06 -15.76 -27.97
CA PRO A 74 -5.63 -15.42 -27.79
C PRO A 74 -5.34 -13.92 -27.63
N ASN A 75 -6.04 -13.07 -28.41
CA ASN A 75 -5.84 -11.60 -28.32
C ASN A 75 -6.26 -11.03 -26.96
N HIS A 76 -7.42 -11.46 -26.43
CA HIS A 76 -7.88 -11.00 -25.11
C HIS A 76 -6.99 -11.54 -24.00
N LYS A 77 -6.59 -12.81 -24.09
CA LYS A 77 -5.64 -13.43 -23.16
C LYS A 77 -4.35 -12.62 -23.07
N GLY A 78 -3.74 -12.31 -24.22
CA GLY A 78 -2.48 -11.55 -24.25
C GLY A 78 -2.58 -10.16 -23.63
N ILE A 79 -3.70 -9.45 -23.87
CA ILE A 79 -3.95 -8.13 -23.28
C ILE A 79 -4.06 -8.22 -21.74
N LEU A 80 -4.88 -9.13 -21.25
CA LEU A 80 -5.11 -9.30 -19.81
C LEU A 80 -3.82 -9.63 -19.06
N LEU A 81 -3.07 -10.62 -19.53
CA LEU A 81 -1.85 -11.08 -18.86
C LEU A 81 -0.76 -10.02 -18.90
N ARG A 82 -0.61 -9.30 -20.04
CA ARG A 82 0.37 -8.21 -20.12
C ARG A 82 0.02 -7.08 -19.17
N PHE A 83 -1.23 -6.64 -19.17
CA PHE A 83 -1.66 -5.53 -18.33
C PHE A 83 -1.48 -5.83 -16.83
N PHE A 84 -1.87 -7.03 -16.41
CA PHE A 84 -1.68 -7.45 -15.02
C PHE A 84 -0.19 -7.62 -14.66
N GLY A 85 0.62 -8.12 -15.58
CA GLY A 85 2.07 -8.21 -15.39
C GLY A 85 2.74 -6.85 -15.22
N GLU A 86 2.34 -5.86 -16.02
CA GLU A 86 2.80 -4.47 -15.89
C GLU A 86 2.40 -3.88 -14.53
N TYR A 87 1.15 -4.06 -14.12
CA TYR A 87 0.66 -3.64 -12.80
C TYR A 87 1.45 -4.27 -11.65
N LYS A 88 1.61 -5.60 -11.68
CA LYS A 88 2.36 -6.35 -10.65
C LYS A 88 3.80 -5.83 -10.50
N ASN A 89 4.49 -5.58 -11.63
CA ASN A 89 5.84 -5.05 -11.62
C ASN A 89 5.89 -3.63 -11.02
N GLU A 90 4.90 -2.81 -11.28
CA GLU A 90 4.83 -1.45 -10.74
C GLU A 90 4.64 -1.45 -9.24
N VAL A 91 3.69 -2.23 -8.72
CA VAL A 91 3.50 -2.41 -7.27
C VAL A 91 4.78 -2.93 -6.60
N GLN A 92 5.43 -3.92 -7.21
CA GLN A 92 6.68 -4.46 -6.68
C GLN A 92 7.80 -3.42 -6.66
N ASN A 93 7.96 -2.63 -7.72
CA ASN A 93 8.98 -1.58 -7.78
C ASN A 93 8.71 -0.45 -6.78
N HIS A 94 7.44 -0.09 -6.58
CA HIS A 94 7.02 0.90 -5.60
C HIS A 94 7.43 0.45 -4.19
N PHE A 95 7.03 -0.72 -3.74
CA PHE A 95 7.40 -1.23 -2.42
C PHE A 95 8.91 -1.45 -2.26
N LEU A 96 9.61 -1.89 -3.32
CA LEU A 96 11.07 -1.99 -3.29
C LEU A 96 11.75 -0.62 -3.12
N TYR A 97 11.22 0.43 -3.71
CA TYR A 97 11.74 1.78 -3.51
C TYR A 97 11.57 2.23 -2.04
N GLU A 98 10.42 2.00 -1.46
CA GLU A 98 10.16 2.31 -0.05
C GLU A 98 11.09 1.54 0.89
N GLU A 99 11.17 0.22 0.72
CA GLU A 99 11.98 -0.64 1.58
C GLU A 99 13.49 -0.42 1.43
N ASN A 100 13.97 -0.03 0.25
CA ASN A 100 15.41 0.16 0.00
C ASN A 100 15.89 1.61 0.13
N THR A 101 14.98 2.59 0.08
CA THR A 101 15.33 4.02 0.10
C THR A 101 14.65 4.76 1.25
N VAL A 102 13.31 4.71 1.31
CA VAL A 102 12.53 5.51 2.27
C VAL A 102 12.71 5.00 3.70
N PHE A 103 12.50 3.71 3.93
CA PHE A 103 12.55 3.13 5.27
C PHE A 103 13.96 3.19 5.88
N PRO A 104 15.07 2.90 5.17
CA PRO A 104 16.42 3.12 5.67
C PRO A 104 16.71 4.58 6.02
N TYR A 105 16.18 5.52 5.22
CA TYR A 105 16.28 6.95 5.53
C TYR A 105 15.60 7.27 6.87
N ILE A 106 14.36 6.79 7.08
CA ILE A 106 13.61 7.01 8.32
C ILE A 106 14.37 6.42 9.52
N VAL A 107 14.89 5.21 9.40
CA VAL A 107 15.72 4.58 10.45
C VAL A 107 16.94 5.44 10.77
N SER A 108 17.60 6.03 9.76
CA SER A 108 18.74 6.90 9.99
C SER A 108 18.39 8.17 10.76
N LEU A 109 17.21 8.75 10.50
CA LEU A 109 16.71 9.90 11.26
C LEU A 109 16.38 9.55 12.71
N CYS A 110 15.75 8.39 12.95
CA CYS A 110 15.48 7.90 14.31
C CYS A 110 16.77 7.71 15.12
N ASP A 111 17.88 7.32 14.46
CA ASP A 111 19.21 7.18 15.08
C ASP A 111 19.97 8.52 15.18
N ASN A 112 19.33 9.67 14.91
CA ASN A 112 19.96 11.00 14.84
C ASN A 112 21.17 11.05 13.88
N ARG A 113 21.17 10.26 12.82
CA ARG A 113 22.20 10.30 11.78
C ARG A 113 21.75 11.23 10.66
N LYS A 114 22.57 12.21 10.30
CA LYS A 114 22.27 13.05 9.12
C LYS A 114 22.40 12.21 7.86
N SER A 115 21.33 12.14 7.08
CA SER A 115 21.39 11.62 5.71
C SER A 115 21.49 12.81 4.76
N GLU A 116 22.59 12.90 4.02
CA GLU A 116 22.76 13.95 3.01
C GLU A 116 22.06 13.53 1.71
N GLY A 117 21.25 14.42 1.14
CA GLY A 117 20.73 14.31 -0.22
C GLY A 117 19.38 13.64 -0.40
N TYR A 118 18.70 13.21 0.65
CA TYR A 118 17.31 12.72 0.59
C TYR A 118 16.44 13.47 1.61
N SER A 119 15.18 13.70 1.25
CA SER A 119 14.15 14.25 2.15
C SER A 119 12.81 13.58 1.86
N ILE A 120 11.91 13.61 2.84
CA ILE A 120 10.59 13.01 2.70
C ILE A 120 9.75 13.65 1.59
N ASN A 121 9.97 14.92 1.28
CA ASN A 121 9.31 15.61 0.16
C ASN A 121 9.59 14.92 -1.19
N GLN A 122 10.76 14.29 -1.37
CA GLN A 122 11.06 13.51 -2.58
C GLN A 122 10.21 12.25 -2.69
N PHE A 123 9.85 11.65 -1.55
CA PHE A 123 8.88 10.56 -1.51
C PHE A 123 7.49 11.06 -1.90
N GLU A 124 7.02 12.13 -1.27
CA GLU A 124 5.70 12.72 -1.54
C GLU A 124 5.53 13.10 -3.02
N GLU A 125 6.54 13.75 -3.64
CA GLU A 125 6.51 14.14 -5.05
C GLU A 125 6.51 12.95 -6.02
N ASN A 126 7.08 11.81 -5.62
CA ASN A 126 7.22 10.62 -6.46
C ASN A 126 6.23 9.50 -6.10
N HIS A 127 5.43 9.68 -5.03
CA HIS A 127 4.43 8.72 -4.61
C HIS A 127 3.37 8.58 -5.71
N SER A 128 3.37 7.44 -6.41
CA SER A 128 2.49 7.18 -7.55
C SER A 128 1.21 6.48 -7.08
N ASN A 129 0.07 6.86 -7.64
CA ASN A 129 -1.20 6.16 -7.43
C ASN A 129 -1.20 4.82 -8.17
N ILE A 130 -0.70 3.78 -7.49
CA ILE A 130 -0.73 2.41 -8.04
C ILE A 130 -2.15 1.84 -8.17
N GLU A 131 -3.13 2.46 -7.52
CA GLU A 131 -4.55 2.08 -7.58
C GLU A 131 -5.18 2.37 -8.95
N ASP A 132 -4.78 3.43 -9.63
CA ASP A 132 -5.39 3.87 -10.90
C ASP A 132 -5.34 2.76 -11.96
N LYS A 133 -4.26 1.97 -11.99
CA LYS A 133 -4.13 0.84 -12.92
C LYS A 133 -5.05 -0.34 -12.61
N LEU A 134 -5.46 -0.52 -11.35
CA LEU A 134 -6.48 -1.51 -11.00
C LEU A 134 -7.85 -1.14 -11.56
N GLU A 135 -8.17 0.16 -11.61
CA GLU A 135 -9.39 0.63 -12.25
C GLU A 135 -9.40 0.30 -13.74
N ASP A 136 -8.28 0.48 -14.43
CA ASP A 136 -8.14 0.10 -15.84
C ASP A 136 -8.32 -1.40 -16.06
N LEU A 137 -7.72 -2.25 -15.23
CA LEU A 137 -7.91 -3.70 -15.28
C LEU A 137 -9.38 -4.09 -15.04
N THR A 138 -10.01 -3.47 -14.07
CA THR A 138 -11.44 -3.63 -13.77
C THR A 138 -12.29 -3.25 -14.96
N ASN A 139 -11.99 -2.12 -15.61
CA ASN A 139 -12.67 -1.67 -16.83
C ASN A 139 -12.50 -2.68 -17.99
N ILE A 140 -11.31 -3.26 -18.16
CA ILE A 140 -11.07 -4.30 -19.17
C ILE A 140 -11.97 -5.51 -18.90
N LEU A 141 -12.04 -5.99 -17.68
CA LEU A 141 -12.84 -7.14 -17.29
C LEU A 141 -14.36 -6.90 -17.46
N ILE A 142 -14.83 -5.68 -17.19
CA ILE A 142 -16.26 -5.34 -17.28
C ILE A 142 -16.68 -5.06 -18.72
N LYS A 143 -15.92 -4.23 -19.44
CA LYS A 143 -16.36 -3.61 -20.71
C LYS A 143 -15.93 -4.40 -21.95
N TYR A 144 -14.78 -5.09 -21.88
CA TYR A 144 -14.16 -5.66 -23.09
C TYR A 144 -14.17 -7.18 -23.15
N LEU A 145 -14.44 -7.87 -22.04
CA LEU A 145 -14.61 -9.32 -22.08
C LEU A 145 -16.06 -9.69 -22.43
N PRO A 146 -16.28 -10.68 -23.36
CA PRO A 146 -17.59 -11.24 -23.62
C PRO A 146 -18.28 -11.71 -22.32
N GLY A 147 -19.60 -11.44 -22.23
CA GLY A 147 -20.34 -11.68 -21.00
C GLY A 147 -20.49 -13.15 -20.60
N ASP A 148 -20.32 -14.05 -21.55
CA ASP A 148 -20.42 -15.51 -21.41
C ASP A 148 -19.13 -16.17 -20.90
N ILE A 149 -18.00 -15.45 -20.89
CA ILE A 149 -16.73 -15.99 -20.40
C ILE A 149 -16.72 -16.00 -18.87
N MET A 150 -16.78 -17.21 -18.30
CA MET A 150 -16.64 -17.51 -16.87
C MET A 150 -17.29 -16.47 -15.93
N PRO A 151 -18.61 -16.20 -16.02
CA PRO A 151 -19.23 -15.05 -15.36
C PRO A 151 -19.09 -15.09 -13.83
N LYS A 152 -19.12 -16.26 -13.20
CA LYS A 152 -18.94 -16.39 -11.74
C LYS A 152 -17.51 -16.07 -11.30
N GLU A 153 -16.53 -16.59 -12.00
CA GLU A 153 -15.11 -16.37 -11.73
C GLU A 153 -14.75 -14.89 -11.95
N ARG A 154 -15.31 -14.28 -13.00
CA ARG A 154 -15.15 -12.85 -13.27
C ARG A 154 -15.72 -11.97 -12.18
N ILE A 155 -16.90 -12.29 -11.64
CA ILE A 155 -17.48 -11.57 -10.50
C ILE A 155 -16.58 -11.71 -9.27
N SER A 156 -16.09 -12.92 -8.97
CA SER A 156 -15.17 -13.16 -7.86
C SER A 156 -13.90 -12.33 -8.00
N LEU A 157 -13.29 -12.34 -9.20
CA LEU A 157 -12.10 -11.54 -9.49
C LEU A 157 -12.35 -10.03 -9.33
N LEU A 158 -13.51 -9.53 -9.76
CA LEU A 158 -13.86 -8.12 -9.58
C LEU A 158 -13.95 -7.73 -8.10
N PHE A 159 -14.52 -8.58 -7.25
CA PHE A 159 -14.52 -8.35 -5.81
C PHE A 159 -13.12 -8.33 -5.21
N ASP A 160 -12.25 -9.24 -5.65
CA ASP A 160 -10.85 -9.28 -5.20
C ASP A 160 -10.08 -8.03 -5.62
N LEU A 161 -10.33 -7.51 -6.84
CA LEU A 161 -9.71 -6.27 -7.34
C LEU A 161 -10.21 -5.05 -6.57
N PHE A 162 -11.52 -4.95 -6.32
CA PHE A 162 -12.08 -3.84 -5.51
C PHE A 162 -11.54 -3.86 -4.08
N GLN A 163 -11.40 -5.06 -3.48
CA GLN A 163 -10.83 -5.18 -2.16
C GLN A 163 -9.35 -4.76 -2.16
N LEU A 164 -8.56 -5.23 -3.12
CA LEU A 164 -7.15 -4.85 -3.24
C LEU A 164 -6.99 -3.34 -3.46
N SER A 165 -7.82 -2.73 -4.32
CA SER A 165 -7.82 -1.28 -4.55
C SER A 165 -8.12 -0.51 -3.26
N SER A 166 -9.13 -0.94 -2.49
CA SER A 166 -9.46 -0.33 -1.20
C SER A 166 -8.34 -0.46 -0.18
N ASP A 167 -7.72 -1.64 -0.11
CA ASP A 167 -6.63 -1.92 0.84
C ASP A 167 -5.38 -1.07 0.50
N LEU A 168 -5.01 -0.98 -0.78
CA LEU A 168 -3.88 -0.16 -1.24
C LEU A 168 -4.13 1.33 -1.03
N ASN A 169 -5.35 1.81 -1.31
CA ASN A 169 -5.71 3.19 -1.02
C ASN A 169 -5.60 3.52 0.47
N THR A 170 -6.01 2.60 1.35
CA THR A 170 -5.86 2.81 2.79
C THR A 170 -4.38 2.77 3.21
N HIS A 171 -3.57 1.92 2.57
CA HIS A 171 -2.12 1.88 2.78
C HIS A 171 -1.48 3.23 2.41
N ALA A 172 -1.77 3.78 1.23
CA ALA A 172 -1.32 5.10 0.81
C ALA A 172 -1.78 6.21 1.77
N LEU A 173 -3.04 6.16 2.26
CA LEU A 173 -3.53 7.12 3.26
C LEU A 173 -2.76 7.05 4.59
N ILE A 174 -2.26 5.88 4.99
CA ILE A 174 -1.41 5.76 6.20
C ILE A 174 -0.05 6.40 5.94
N GLU A 175 0.50 6.25 4.76
CA GLU A 175 1.75 6.90 4.38
C GLU A 175 1.60 8.42 4.33
N ASP A 176 0.60 8.92 3.64
CA ASP A 176 0.34 10.35 3.49
C ASP A 176 0.03 11.04 4.83
N LYS A 177 -0.74 10.39 5.71
CA LYS A 177 -1.27 11.03 6.91
C LYS A 177 -0.51 10.73 8.19
N ILE A 178 0.28 9.67 8.20
CA ILE A 178 1.04 9.26 9.39
C ILE A 178 2.53 9.26 9.08
N LEU A 179 2.98 8.54 8.03
CA LEU A 179 4.40 8.39 7.74
C LEU A 179 5.05 9.72 7.38
N ILE A 180 4.51 10.42 6.38
CA ILE A 180 5.08 11.70 5.91
C ILE A 180 5.13 12.72 7.06
N PRO A 181 4.04 13.06 7.78
CA PRO A 181 4.10 14.03 8.87
C PRO A 181 5.02 13.60 10.02
N TYR A 182 5.10 12.29 10.31
CA TYR A 182 6.04 11.78 11.31
C TYR A 182 7.48 12.04 10.89
N VAL A 183 7.85 11.75 9.64
CA VAL A 183 9.21 11.95 9.14
C VAL A 183 9.56 13.43 9.05
N GLU A 184 8.66 14.30 8.61
CA GLU A 184 8.84 15.76 8.65
C GLU A 184 9.18 16.25 10.07
N SER A 185 8.50 15.70 11.08
CA SER A 185 8.79 16.03 12.47
C SER A 185 10.20 15.61 12.91
N LEU A 186 10.70 14.48 12.41
CA LEU A 186 12.07 13.99 12.65
C LEU A 186 13.10 14.87 11.93
N GLU A 187 12.86 15.23 10.67
CA GLU A 187 13.73 16.11 9.88
C GLU A 187 13.90 17.46 10.58
N ASN A 188 12.78 18.07 11.03
CA ASN A 188 12.79 19.34 11.74
C ASN A 188 13.58 19.27 13.06
N LYS A 189 13.45 18.18 13.82
CA LYS A 189 14.23 17.97 15.05
C LYS A 189 15.74 17.83 14.77
N THR A 190 16.10 17.15 13.70
CA THR A 190 17.50 16.94 13.30
C THR A 190 18.14 18.21 12.74
N ALA A 191 17.36 19.06 12.07
CA ALA A 191 17.82 20.35 11.54
C ALA A 191 18.06 21.42 12.64
N ALA A 192 17.40 21.27 13.80
CA ALA A 192 17.51 22.18 14.94
C ALA A 192 18.70 21.87 15.87
N GLN A 193 19.41 20.76 15.65
CA GLN A 193 20.62 20.34 16.37
C GLN A 193 21.90 20.72 15.61
#